data_dce27713bb04edb6f0280c7719e92fff
#
_entry.id   dce27713bb04edb6f0280c7719e92fff
#
_cell.length_a   1.000
_cell.length_b   1.000
_cell.length_c   1.000
_cell.angle_alpha   90.00
_cell.angle_beta   90.00
_cell.angle_gamma   90.00
#
_symmetry.space_group_name_H-M   'P 1'
#
loop_
_entity.id
_entity.type
_entity.pdbx_description
1 polymer ?
#
loop_
_entity_poly.entity_id
_entity_poly.type
_entity_poly.pdbx_seq_one_letter_code
_entity_poly.pdbx_strand_id
1 'polypeptide(L)'
;MLPNTALHHLILRRMQRPIVLTSGNLSDEPQAIHPQDARSRLGGIAEYFLDHDRPILRRVDDSVARIVAGRPRLLRRARGYAPSALPLPPGFEAAPRVLAFGGELKNTFCLVQGGGAVLSPHLGDLQDALTRAEQQGALRDMSRFLDFQPQALACDLHPDYSSSQLARARSAECALPLIETQHHHAHIAACLAENGVPRDAPPVIGVALDGMGFGEDGTWWGGEFMLADYVGYRRVGTFKPVALLGGEAAIREPWRNTYAHIVAQMGWAAFAMNYAELDLFRFLDRQPRALLDGMLKHRVNSPPASSCGRLFDAAAAAMGFAREHASYEGQGAVEMEAAVDLECLNSEDDRLSYPFPIPRMAGLPYIEPLGMWAALFGDLILHTPAGIMAARFHRGLSNAIVRMVETIAAHAAIDGERLPRVALSGGVFQNRILFERVRAGLELRRFEVLTHAEVPCNDGGLALGQALIAAARLQGSAPPSV
;
A
#
# COMPACT_ATOMS: atom_id res chain seq x y z
N MET A 1 22.22 -5.81 0.61
CA MET A 1 22.63 -4.50 0.01
C MET A 1 23.77 -4.74 -0.96
N LEU A 2 23.78 -4.07 -2.12
CA LEU A 2 24.92 -4.09 -3.03
C LEU A 2 25.95 -3.03 -2.63
N PRO A 3 27.27 -3.26 -2.87
CA PRO A 3 28.29 -2.28 -2.58
C PRO A 3 28.10 -1.02 -3.44
N ASN A 4 28.02 0.14 -2.83
CA ASN A 4 27.79 1.41 -3.51
C ASN A 4 28.78 2.53 -3.09
N THR A 5 29.74 2.20 -2.22
CA THR A 5 30.81 3.12 -1.79
C THR A 5 32.19 2.46 -1.89
N ALA A 6 33.25 3.25 -1.96
CA ALA A 6 34.61 2.74 -1.93
C ALA A 6 34.89 1.88 -0.67
N LEU A 7 34.33 2.29 0.48
CA LEU A 7 34.48 1.54 1.74
C LEU A 7 33.81 0.15 1.64
N HIS A 8 32.62 0.06 1.09
CA HIS A 8 31.94 -1.25 0.88
C HIS A 8 32.77 -2.17 0.01
N HIS A 9 33.34 -1.67 -1.10
CA HIS A 9 34.20 -2.46 -1.96
C HIS A 9 35.47 -2.94 -1.25
N LEU A 10 36.10 -2.08 -0.43
CA LEU A 10 37.30 -2.46 0.36
C LEU A 10 36.97 -3.53 1.41
N ILE A 11 35.85 -3.42 2.12
CA ILE A 11 35.40 -4.42 3.09
C ILE A 11 35.15 -5.77 2.40
N LEU A 12 34.34 -5.78 1.34
CA LEU A 12 33.97 -7.01 0.65
C LEU A 12 35.17 -7.69 -0.04
N ARG A 13 36.12 -6.89 -0.57
CA ARG A 13 37.36 -7.43 -1.13
C ARG A 13 38.18 -8.22 -0.10
N ARG A 14 38.16 -7.80 1.18
CA ARG A 14 38.86 -8.51 2.25
C ARG A 14 38.05 -9.69 2.78
N MET A 15 36.73 -9.52 2.93
CA MET A 15 35.84 -10.54 3.50
C MET A 15 35.62 -11.72 2.55
N GLN A 16 35.57 -11.52 1.22
CA GLN A 16 35.32 -12.52 0.16
C GLN A 16 34.08 -13.38 0.41
N ARG A 17 33.10 -12.85 1.11
CA ARG A 17 31.81 -13.51 1.41
C ARG A 17 30.71 -12.46 1.56
N PRO A 18 29.43 -12.83 1.36
CA PRO A 18 28.33 -11.96 1.70
C PRO A 18 28.35 -11.58 3.18
N ILE A 19 27.96 -10.34 3.48
CA ILE A 19 27.80 -9.83 4.84
C ILE A 19 26.38 -9.30 5.02
N VAL A 20 25.89 -9.34 6.26
CA VAL A 20 24.66 -8.64 6.62
C VAL A 20 25.02 -7.17 6.82
N LEU A 21 24.36 -6.30 6.07
CA LEU A 21 24.55 -4.86 6.14
C LEU A 21 23.17 -4.19 6.13
N THR A 22 22.87 -3.43 7.17
CA THR A 22 21.61 -2.71 7.34
C THR A 22 21.87 -1.26 7.73
N SER A 23 20.82 -0.43 7.74
CA SER A 23 20.90 0.96 8.20
C SER A 23 21.27 1.06 9.68
N GLY A 24 21.99 2.11 10.05
CA GLY A 24 22.42 2.39 11.43
C GLY A 24 21.34 3.14 12.23
N ASN A 25 20.27 2.44 12.63
CA ASN A 25 19.16 2.98 13.41
C ASN A 25 18.56 1.93 14.35
N LEU A 26 17.85 2.36 15.37
CA LEU A 26 16.90 1.51 16.08
C LEU A 26 15.64 1.34 15.22
N SER A 27 14.86 0.27 15.49
CA SER A 27 13.60 0.06 14.78
C SER A 27 12.69 1.28 14.87
N ASP A 28 12.06 1.62 13.75
CA ASP A 28 11.11 2.73 13.62
C ASP A 28 11.72 4.14 13.83
N GLU A 29 13.04 4.25 13.97
CA GLU A 29 13.73 5.53 14.06
C GLU A 29 14.58 5.80 12.79
N PRO A 30 14.80 7.07 12.42
CA PRO A 30 15.68 7.41 11.30
C PRO A 30 17.17 7.13 11.64
N GLN A 31 17.97 6.91 10.60
CA GLN A 31 19.40 6.56 10.74
C GLN A 31 20.17 7.64 11.54
N ALA A 32 21.12 7.20 12.35
CA ALA A 32 22.07 8.08 13.00
C ALA A 32 23.05 8.67 11.96
N ILE A 33 23.23 10.00 11.97
CA ILE A 33 24.14 10.70 11.06
C ILE A 33 25.28 11.41 11.82
N HIS A 34 25.22 11.47 13.14
CA HIS A 34 26.28 12.02 13.98
C HIS A 34 26.96 10.93 14.79
N PRO A 35 28.32 10.93 14.91
CA PRO A 35 29.05 9.89 15.62
C PRO A 35 28.63 9.71 17.08
N GLN A 36 28.33 10.80 17.79
CA GLN A 36 27.88 10.73 19.18
C GLN A 36 26.48 10.10 19.29
N ASP A 37 25.57 10.47 18.39
CA ASP A 37 24.23 9.91 18.33
C ASP A 37 24.29 8.40 18.00
N ALA A 38 25.11 8.00 17.02
CA ALA A 38 25.33 6.60 16.69
C ALA A 38 25.81 5.79 17.90
N ARG A 39 26.82 6.31 18.66
CA ARG A 39 27.34 5.62 19.84
C ARG A 39 26.31 5.52 20.95
N SER A 40 25.51 6.57 21.18
CA SER A 40 24.51 6.56 22.26
C SER A 40 23.33 5.64 21.95
N ARG A 41 22.86 5.61 20.71
CA ARG A 41 21.69 4.84 20.30
C ARG A 41 22.02 3.38 19.96
N LEU A 42 23.16 3.13 19.33
CA LEU A 42 23.53 1.81 18.82
C LEU A 42 24.58 1.08 19.69
N GLY A 43 25.09 1.71 20.75
CA GLY A 43 26.10 1.10 21.62
C GLY A 43 25.67 -0.17 22.34
N GLY A 44 24.35 -0.41 22.48
CA GLY A 44 23.82 -1.66 22.98
C GLY A 44 23.74 -2.80 21.93
N ILE A 45 23.97 -2.48 20.65
CA ILE A 45 23.87 -3.42 19.52
C ILE A 45 25.24 -3.64 18.88
N ALA A 46 26.01 -2.56 18.64
CA ALA A 46 27.28 -2.60 17.95
C ALA A 46 28.46 -2.51 18.94
N GLU A 47 29.37 -3.48 18.87
CA GLU A 47 30.60 -3.49 19.68
C GLU A 47 31.68 -2.54 19.16
N TYR A 48 31.68 -2.28 17.84
CA TYR A 48 32.68 -1.46 17.15
C TYR A 48 32.02 -0.43 16.26
N PHE A 49 32.66 0.75 16.19
CA PHE A 49 32.23 1.85 15.32
C PHE A 49 33.39 2.24 14.40
N LEU A 50 33.16 2.11 13.08
CA LEU A 50 34.07 2.68 12.08
C LEU A 50 33.47 4.02 11.64
N ASP A 51 34.14 5.09 12.05
CA ASP A 51 33.69 6.45 11.92
C ASP A 51 34.61 7.27 11.02
N HIS A 52 34.19 8.47 10.62
CA HIS A 52 34.95 9.40 9.80
C HIS A 52 34.62 10.86 10.20
N ASP A 53 35.49 11.79 9.88
CA ASP A 53 35.37 13.22 10.17
C ASP A 53 34.55 14.02 9.15
N ARG A 54 34.16 13.40 8.02
CA ARG A 54 33.30 14.04 7.02
C ARG A 54 31.85 14.00 7.49
N PRO A 55 31.16 15.16 7.65
CA PRO A 55 29.77 15.18 8.10
C PRO A 55 28.84 14.52 7.10
N ILE A 56 27.90 13.75 7.60
CA ILE A 56 26.76 13.24 6.83
C ILE A 56 25.71 14.35 6.79
N LEU A 57 25.47 14.90 5.61
CA LEU A 57 24.57 16.04 5.43
C LEU A 57 23.10 15.64 5.58
N ARG A 58 22.72 14.45 5.10
CA ARG A 58 21.34 13.96 5.09
C ARG A 58 21.27 12.45 5.21
N ARG A 59 20.14 12.01 5.73
CA ARG A 59 19.72 10.62 5.67
C ARG A 59 19.23 10.28 4.26
N VAL A 60 19.62 9.12 3.76
CA VAL A 60 19.11 8.57 2.52
C VAL A 60 19.03 7.07 2.67
N ASP A 61 17.82 6.54 2.59
CA ASP A 61 17.59 5.10 2.54
C ASP A 61 18.13 4.49 1.25
N ASP A 62 18.35 3.17 1.28
CA ASP A 62 18.56 2.43 0.05
C ASP A 62 17.22 2.14 -0.61
N SER A 63 17.23 2.18 -1.94
CA SER A 63 16.11 1.69 -2.72
C SER A 63 15.98 0.18 -2.53
N VAL A 64 14.74 -0.30 -2.51
CA VAL A 64 14.41 -1.72 -2.46
C VAL A 64 13.71 -2.09 -3.74
N ALA A 65 14.24 -3.07 -4.45
CA ALA A 65 13.67 -3.58 -5.69
C ALA A 65 13.46 -5.09 -5.62
N ARG A 66 12.44 -5.57 -6.32
CA ARG A 66 12.13 -6.99 -6.47
C ARG A 66 11.88 -7.30 -7.95
N ILE A 67 12.33 -8.47 -8.41
CA ILE A 67 11.95 -8.95 -9.75
C ILE A 67 10.54 -9.53 -9.67
N VAL A 68 9.61 -8.90 -10.35
CA VAL A 68 8.20 -9.32 -10.41
C VAL A 68 7.72 -9.23 -11.86
N ALA A 69 7.10 -10.27 -12.37
CA ALA A 69 6.68 -10.40 -13.77
C ALA A 69 7.84 -10.11 -14.76
N GLY A 70 9.02 -10.63 -14.48
CA GLY A 70 10.20 -10.58 -15.35
C GLY A 70 10.94 -9.24 -15.40
N ARG A 71 10.55 -8.24 -14.59
CA ARG A 71 11.23 -6.93 -14.55
C ARG A 71 11.43 -6.42 -13.12
N PRO A 72 12.46 -5.57 -12.88
CA PRO A 72 12.61 -4.93 -11.58
C PRO A 72 11.45 -3.97 -11.31
N ARG A 73 10.97 -3.97 -10.06
CA ARG A 73 9.95 -3.07 -9.54
C ARG A 73 10.41 -2.52 -8.20
N LEU A 74 10.26 -1.23 -8.01
CA LEU A 74 10.64 -0.58 -6.76
C LEU A 74 9.55 -0.79 -5.70
N LEU A 75 9.97 -1.25 -4.53
CA LEU A 75 9.16 -1.27 -3.31
C LEU A 75 9.45 -0.04 -2.45
N ARG A 76 10.66 0.50 -2.56
CA ARG A 76 11.11 1.76 -1.96
C ARG A 76 11.94 2.52 -2.99
N ARG A 77 11.59 3.79 -3.24
CA ARG A 77 12.32 4.68 -4.14
C ARG A 77 13.18 5.64 -3.32
N ALA A 78 14.49 5.49 -3.38
CA ALA A 78 15.45 6.30 -2.64
C ALA A 78 16.79 6.41 -3.38
N ARG A 79 17.91 6.03 -2.77
CA ARG A 79 19.25 6.11 -3.35
C ARG A 79 19.32 5.48 -4.75
N GLY A 80 19.84 6.25 -5.71
CA GLY A 80 20.03 5.82 -7.09
C GLY A 80 18.84 6.08 -8.01
N TYR A 81 17.65 6.35 -7.45
CA TYR A 81 16.44 6.69 -8.21
C TYR A 81 15.93 8.09 -7.89
N ALA A 82 15.84 8.46 -6.61
CA ALA A 82 15.53 9.82 -6.22
C ALA A 82 16.83 10.66 -6.14
N PRO A 83 16.79 11.94 -6.51
CA PRO A 83 15.66 12.77 -6.94
C PRO A 83 15.49 12.89 -8.47
N SER A 84 15.76 11.86 -9.24
CA SER A 84 15.57 11.91 -10.70
C SER A 84 14.11 12.26 -11.05
N ALA A 85 13.94 13.22 -11.94
CA ALA A 85 12.61 13.64 -12.38
C ALA A 85 11.93 12.55 -13.21
N LEU A 86 10.63 12.37 -12.99
CA LEU A 86 9.75 11.59 -13.83
C LEU A 86 9.08 12.52 -14.85
N PRO A 87 9.01 12.15 -16.13
CA PRO A 87 8.32 12.98 -17.12
C PRO A 87 6.83 13.04 -16.80
N LEU A 88 6.21 14.20 -16.99
CA LEU A 88 4.76 14.31 -16.88
C LEU A 88 4.07 13.70 -18.10
N PRO A 89 2.88 13.11 -17.93
CA PRO A 89 2.07 12.66 -19.06
C PRO A 89 1.67 13.81 -20.00
N PRO A 90 1.30 13.50 -21.26
CA PRO A 90 0.74 14.50 -22.18
C PRO A 90 -0.48 15.21 -21.58
N GLY A 91 -0.59 16.53 -21.83
CA GLY A 91 -1.64 17.39 -21.28
C GLY A 91 -1.29 18.06 -19.94
N PHE A 92 -0.10 17.77 -19.39
CA PHE A 92 0.41 18.43 -18.18
C PHE A 92 1.55 19.43 -18.47
N GLU A 93 1.79 19.79 -19.71
CA GLU A 93 2.87 20.73 -20.12
C GLU A 93 2.74 22.09 -19.44
N ALA A 94 1.50 22.55 -19.23
CA ALA A 94 1.18 23.80 -18.54
C ALA A 94 0.75 23.60 -17.07
N ALA A 95 1.13 22.47 -16.44
CA ALA A 95 0.78 22.21 -15.07
C ALA A 95 1.35 23.29 -14.14
N PRO A 96 0.56 23.79 -13.16
CA PRO A 96 1.06 24.69 -12.14
C PRO A 96 2.11 23.98 -11.28
N ARG A 97 2.95 24.75 -10.59
CA ARG A 97 3.91 24.20 -9.63
C ARG A 97 3.16 23.69 -8.40
N VAL A 98 3.09 22.37 -8.25
CA VAL A 98 2.39 21.70 -7.16
C VAL A 98 3.37 21.03 -6.21
N LEU A 99 3.18 21.23 -4.91
CA LEU A 99 3.80 20.47 -3.84
C LEU A 99 2.77 19.51 -3.23
N ALA A 100 3.02 18.21 -3.33
CA ALA A 100 2.22 17.18 -2.67
C ALA A 100 2.99 16.55 -1.50
N PHE A 101 2.29 16.32 -0.37
CA PHE A 101 2.90 15.94 0.90
C PHE A 101 2.92 14.43 1.18
N GLY A 102 2.28 13.61 0.33
CA GLY A 102 2.23 12.15 0.47
C GLY A 102 1.35 11.65 1.61
N GLY A 103 1.57 10.39 1.99
CA GLY A 103 0.87 9.72 3.09
C GLY A 103 1.56 9.90 4.45
N GLU A 104 1.11 9.15 5.46
CA GLU A 104 1.71 9.11 6.80
C GLU A 104 2.82 8.09 6.88
N LEU A 105 2.63 6.90 6.29
CA LEU A 105 3.59 5.81 6.27
C LEU A 105 4.40 5.84 4.97
N LYS A 106 5.63 5.36 5.00
CA LYS A 106 6.52 5.30 3.82
C LYS A 106 6.59 6.64 3.07
N ASN A 107 6.54 7.73 3.83
CA ASN A 107 6.33 9.08 3.30
C ASN A 107 7.35 9.46 2.23
N THR A 108 6.85 10.12 1.21
CA THR A 108 7.55 10.91 0.22
C THR A 108 6.74 12.18 -0.04
N PHE A 109 7.39 13.23 -0.56
CA PHE A 109 6.68 14.37 -1.14
C PHE A 109 7.02 14.49 -2.63
N CYS A 110 6.20 15.21 -3.38
CA CYS A 110 6.37 15.40 -4.82
C CYS A 110 6.35 16.87 -5.19
N LEU A 111 7.30 17.27 -6.02
CA LEU A 111 7.43 18.60 -6.60
C LEU A 111 7.15 18.52 -8.11
N VAL A 112 6.10 19.17 -8.59
CA VAL A 112 5.76 19.26 -10.02
C VAL A 112 6.15 20.61 -10.55
N GLN A 113 7.05 20.65 -11.54
CA GLN A 113 7.42 21.87 -12.28
C GLN A 113 8.08 21.53 -13.63
N GLY A 114 7.96 22.45 -14.60
CA GLY A 114 8.73 22.41 -15.84
C GLY A 114 8.57 21.12 -16.65
N GLY A 115 7.40 20.51 -16.67
CA GLY A 115 7.14 19.25 -17.39
C GLY A 115 7.64 17.99 -16.69
N GLY A 116 8.09 18.09 -15.43
CA GLY A 116 8.57 16.96 -14.63
C GLY A 116 7.98 16.91 -13.24
N ALA A 117 7.98 15.71 -12.66
CA ALA A 117 7.66 15.44 -11.25
C ALA A 117 8.90 14.90 -10.55
N VAL A 118 9.30 15.51 -9.44
CA VAL A 118 10.41 15.05 -8.61
C VAL A 118 9.86 14.50 -7.29
N LEU A 119 9.90 13.19 -7.14
CA LEU A 119 9.64 12.53 -5.86
C LEU A 119 10.86 12.66 -4.95
N SER A 120 10.64 13.00 -3.67
CA SER A 120 11.69 12.93 -2.67
C SER A 120 12.21 11.50 -2.53
N PRO A 121 13.41 11.29 -1.99
CA PRO A 121 13.76 10.00 -1.41
C PRO A 121 12.71 9.59 -0.36
N HIS A 122 12.59 8.30 -0.12
CA HIS A 122 11.82 7.76 1.00
C HIS A 122 12.29 8.39 2.32
N LEU A 123 11.36 8.86 3.14
CA LEU A 123 11.62 9.53 4.41
C LEU A 123 11.28 8.65 5.61
N GLY A 124 10.33 7.72 5.45
CA GLY A 124 9.85 6.85 6.52
C GLY A 124 8.48 7.27 7.06
N ASP A 125 8.18 6.80 8.27
CA ASP A 125 6.87 6.96 8.89
C ASP A 125 6.82 8.24 9.72
N LEU A 126 5.87 9.12 9.42
CA LEU A 126 5.75 10.42 10.06
C LEU A 126 5.17 10.37 11.48
N GLN A 127 4.82 9.19 11.96
CA GLN A 127 4.47 9.00 13.38
C GLN A 127 5.65 9.32 14.30
N ASP A 128 6.87 9.15 13.82
CA ASP A 128 8.10 9.53 14.54
C ASP A 128 8.42 11.03 14.40
N ALA A 129 8.79 11.68 15.51
CA ALA A 129 9.07 13.12 15.54
C ALA A 129 10.35 13.50 14.78
N LEU A 130 11.37 12.63 14.77
CA LEU A 130 12.62 12.89 14.04
C LEU A 130 12.36 12.76 12.53
N THR A 131 11.53 11.82 12.11
CA THR A 131 11.13 11.66 10.71
C THR A 131 10.33 12.87 10.21
N ARG A 132 9.43 13.45 11.04
CA ARG A 132 8.74 14.72 10.69
C ARG A 132 9.73 15.88 10.55
N ALA A 133 10.70 16.00 11.43
CA ALA A 133 11.74 17.03 11.32
C ALA A 133 12.58 16.86 10.04
N GLU A 134 12.91 15.61 9.70
CA GLU A 134 13.63 15.27 8.46
C GLU A 134 12.82 15.63 7.21
N GLN A 135 11.53 15.33 7.19
CA GLN A 135 10.62 15.71 6.08
C GLN A 135 10.67 17.22 5.85
N GLN A 136 10.54 18.02 6.90
CA GLN A 136 10.60 19.47 6.77
C GLN A 136 11.98 19.97 6.31
N GLY A 137 13.05 19.35 6.78
CA GLY A 137 14.41 19.61 6.35
C GLY A 137 14.60 19.29 4.86
N ALA A 138 14.24 18.08 4.45
CA ALA A 138 14.33 17.63 3.08
C ALA A 138 13.51 18.51 2.11
N LEU A 139 12.31 18.91 2.53
CA LEU A 139 11.46 19.79 1.75
C LEU A 139 12.09 21.18 1.52
N ARG A 140 12.62 21.80 2.58
CA ARG A 140 13.32 23.10 2.45
C ARG A 140 14.49 23.00 1.50
N ASP A 141 15.31 21.98 1.64
CA ASP A 141 16.54 21.83 0.89
C ASP A 141 16.26 21.45 -0.58
N MET A 142 15.31 20.56 -0.85
CA MET A 142 14.95 20.23 -2.25
C MET A 142 14.26 21.40 -2.94
N SER A 143 13.41 22.16 -2.25
CA SER A 143 12.80 23.37 -2.80
C SER A 143 13.88 24.41 -3.15
N ARG A 144 14.89 24.58 -2.28
CA ARG A 144 16.01 25.48 -2.53
C ARG A 144 16.89 25.00 -3.69
N PHE A 145 17.20 23.71 -3.72
CA PHE A 145 18.04 23.11 -4.77
C PHE A 145 17.42 23.21 -6.17
N LEU A 146 16.08 23.04 -6.26
CA LEU A 146 15.34 23.08 -7.51
C LEU A 146 14.77 24.47 -7.85
N ASP A 147 15.06 25.50 -7.05
CA ASP A 147 14.42 26.82 -7.13
C ASP A 147 12.90 26.72 -7.24
N PHE A 148 12.33 25.87 -6.39
CA PHE A 148 10.92 25.53 -6.42
C PHE A 148 10.10 26.39 -5.46
N GLN A 149 9.08 27.06 -5.99
CA GLN A 149 8.06 27.76 -5.21
C GLN A 149 6.69 27.27 -5.63
N PRO A 150 5.91 26.62 -4.73
CA PRO A 150 4.61 26.08 -5.09
C PRO A 150 3.61 27.19 -5.41
N GLN A 151 2.72 26.90 -6.35
CA GLN A 151 1.53 27.69 -6.66
C GLN A 151 0.27 27.03 -6.04
N ALA A 152 0.37 25.74 -5.70
CA ALA A 152 -0.67 25.00 -5.02
C ALA A 152 -0.06 23.85 -4.20
N LEU A 153 -0.83 23.38 -3.24
CA LEU A 153 -0.48 22.26 -2.36
C LEU A 153 -1.46 21.12 -2.56
N ALA A 154 -1.00 19.89 -2.33
CA ALA A 154 -1.85 18.70 -2.33
C ALA A 154 -1.51 17.80 -1.13
N CYS A 155 -2.53 17.20 -0.53
CA CYS A 155 -2.36 16.24 0.56
C CYS A 155 -3.45 15.16 0.54
N ASP A 156 -3.30 14.18 1.43
CA ASP A 156 -4.33 13.17 1.66
C ASP A 156 -5.56 13.77 2.34
N LEU A 157 -6.73 13.19 2.05
CA LEU A 157 -8.00 13.56 2.68
C LEU A 157 -8.02 13.23 4.19
N HIS A 158 -7.13 12.33 4.65
CA HIS A 158 -7.09 11.91 6.05
C HIS A 158 -6.84 13.10 6.99
N PRO A 159 -7.73 13.34 7.99
CA PRO A 159 -7.65 14.55 8.83
C PRO A 159 -6.42 14.54 9.75
N ASP A 160 -6.01 13.39 10.23
CA ASP A 160 -5.02 13.25 11.30
C ASP A 160 -3.60 12.92 10.78
N TYR A 161 -3.41 12.73 9.48
CA TYR A 161 -2.06 12.53 8.96
C TYR A 161 -1.19 13.78 9.20
N SER A 162 0.01 13.58 9.75
CA SER A 162 0.98 14.65 9.99
C SER A 162 1.33 15.39 8.69
N SER A 163 1.40 14.66 7.56
CA SER A 163 1.59 15.23 6.23
C SER A 163 0.44 16.15 5.83
N SER A 164 -0.83 15.76 6.08
CA SER A 164 -2.01 16.56 5.78
C SER A 164 -2.11 17.79 6.69
N GLN A 165 -1.81 17.64 7.97
CA GLN A 165 -1.79 18.76 8.93
C GLN A 165 -0.73 19.80 8.53
N LEU A 166 0.48 19.35 8.15
CA LEU A 166 1.52 20.25 7.66
C LEU A 166 1.11 20.98 6.38
N ALA A 167 0.43 20.29 5.45
CA ALA A 167 -0.07 20.89 4.21
C ALA A 167 -1.12 21.97 4.50
N ARG A 168 -2.07 21.70 5.39
CA ARG A 168 -3.12 22.67 5.81
C ARG A 168 -2.51 23.89 6.49
N ALA A 169 -1.58 23.68 7.42
CA ALA A 169 -0.87 24.78 8.08
C ALA A 169 -0.12 25.66 7.07
N ARG A 170 0.59 25.07 6.15
CA ARG A 170 1.35 25.79 5.11
C ARG A 170 0.43 26.49 4.09
N SER A 171 -0.71 25.91 3.75
CA SER A 171 -1.73 26.55 2.92
C SER A 171 -2.24 27.83 3.56
N ALA A 172 -2.56 27.79 4.86
CA ALA A 172 -3.04 28.95 5.61
C ALA A 172 -1.95 30.01 5.75
N GLU A 173 -0.70 29.64 6.05
CA GLU A 173 0.43 30.54 6.22
C GLU A 173 0.79 31.28 4.91
N CYS A 174 0.80 30.57 3.79
CA CYS A 174 1.23 31.09 2.49
C CYS A 174 0.07 31.56 1.59
N ALA A 175 -1.18 31.42 2.02
CA ALA A 175 -2.39 31.68 1.25
C ALA A 175 -2.41 30.93 -0.10
N LEU A 176 -1.93 29.69 -0.13
CA LEU A 176 -1.91 28.85 -1.32
C LEU A 176 -3.14 27.93 -1.36
N PRO A 177 -3.71 27.68 -2.56
CA PRO A 177 -4.78 26.70 -2.71
C PRO A 177 -4.29 25.30 -2.27
N LEU A 178 -5.14 24.59 -1.51
CA LEU A 178 -4.90 23.23 -1.07
C LEU A 178 -5.93 22.31 -1.72
N ILE A 179 -5.45 21.27 -2.35
CA ILE A 179 -6.25 20.21 -2.95
C ILE A 179 -6.11 18.95 -2.10
N GLU A 180 -7.18 18.59 -1.39
CA GLU A 180 -7.26 17.33 -0.67
C GLU A 180 -7.67 16.22 -1.64
N THR A 181 -6.98 15.07 -1.59
CA THR A 181 -7.16 13.96 -2.51
C THR A 181 -7.54 12.69 -1.74
N GLN A 182 -8.47 11.92 -2.30
CA GLN A 182 -8.78 10.61 -1.74
C GLN A 182 -7.59 9.66 -1.98
N HIS A 183 -7.23 8.91 -0.95
CA HIS A 183 -6.05 8.04 -0.89
C HIS A 183 -5.92 7.08 -2.09
N HIS A 184 -6.95 6.26 -2.32
CA HIS A 184 -6.93 5.25 -3.39
C HIS A 184 -7.02 5.87 -4.79
N HIS A 185 -7.67 7.04 -4.93
CA HIS A 185 -7.61 7.81 -6.16
C HIS A 185 -6.18 8.28 -6.46
N ALA A 186 -5.44 8.74 -5.44
CA ALA A 186 -4.04 9.11 -5.61
C ALA A 186 -3.16 7.91 -6.00
N HIS A 187 -3.40 6.72 -5.47
CA HIS A 187 -2.74 5.48 -5.92
C HIS A 187 -2.96 5.22 -7.41
N ILE A 188 -4.21 5.32 -7.87
CA ILE A 188 -4.52 5.11 -9.29
C ILE A 188 -3.89 6.21 -10.16
N ALA A 189 -4.01 7.48 -9.78
CA ALA A 189 -3.42 8.60 -10.52
C ALA A 189 -1.88 8.48 -10.63
N ALA A 190 -1.20 8.00 -9.59
CA ALA A 190 0.24 7.71 -9.62
C ALA A 190 0.57 6.62 -10.66
N CYS A 191 -0.25 5.58 -10.75
CA CYS A 191 -0.10 4.52 -11.75
C CYS A 191 -0.32 5.06 -13.18
N LEU A 192 -1.35 5.88 -13.39
CA LEU A 192 -1.59 6.53 -14.67
C LEU A 192 -0.40 7.40 -15.09
N ALA A 193 0.12 8.20 -14.15
CA ALA A 193 1.24 9.11 -14.39
C ALA A 193 2.49 8.37 -14.83
N GLU A 194 2.89 7.32 -14.10
CA GLU A 194 4.06 6.53 -14.44
C GLU A 194 3.94 5.84 -15.81
N ASN A 195 2.73 5.45 -16.20
CA ASN A 195 2.47 4.83 -17.52
C ASN A 195 2.20 5.84 -18.64
N GLY A 196 2.40 7.14 -18.39
CA GLY A 196 2.28 8.18 -19.41
C GLY A 196 0.86 8.35 -19.97
N VAL A 197 -0.18 7.97 -19.19
CA VAL A 197 -1.57 8.13 -19.63
C VAL A 197 -1.90 9.61 -19.76
N PRO A 198 -2.37 10.09 -20.94
CA PRO A 198 -2.68 11.51 -21.13
C PRO A 198 -3.72 12.01 -20.11
N ARG A 199 -3.65 13.33 -19.80
CA ARG A 199 -4.57 13.98 -18.84
C ARG A 199 -6.05 13.84 -19.22
N ASP A 200 -6.34 13.91 -20.50
CA ASP A 200 -7.68 13.87 -21.09
C ASP A 200 -8.11 12.47 -21.55
N ALA A 201 -7.33 11.45 -21.18
CA ALA A 201 -7.69 10.06 -21.48
C ALA A 201 -8.99 9.66 -20.77
N PRO A 202 -9.80 8.77 -21.38
CA PRO A 202 -10.97 8.23 -20.73
C PRO A 202 -10.63 7.57 -19.39
N PRO A 203 -11.57 7.56 -18.42
CA PRO A 203 -11.38 6.87 -17.14
C PRO A 203 -10.98 5.41 -17.31
N VAL A 204 -10.11 4.94 -16.43
CA VAL A 204 -9.68 3.54 -16.36
C VAL A 204 -10.40 2.80 -15.22
N ILE A 205 -10.39 1.47 -15.26
CA ILE A 205 -10.76 0.66 -14.10
C ILE A 205 -9.54 0.63 -13.18
N GLY A 206 -9.61 1.36 -12.06
CA GLY A 206 -8.59 1.33 -11.02
C GLY A 206 -8.87 0.21 -10.02
N VAL A 207 -7.87 -0.62 -9.75
CA VAL A 207 -7.87 -1.62 -8.67
C VAL A 207 -6.86 -1.17 -7.63
N ALA A 208 -7.32 -0.58 -6.54
CA ALA A 208 -6.50 -0.10 -5.45
C ALA A 208 -6.64 -1.03 -4.24
N LEU A 209 -5.61 -1.88 -4.01
CA LEU A 209 -5.59 -2.84 -2.91
C LEU A 209 -4.52 -2.43 -1.90
N ASP A 210 -4.97 -2.10 -0.71
CA ASP A 210 -4.09 -1.52 0.30
C ASP A 210 -4.41 -2.01 1.73
N GLY A 211 -3.54 -1.60 2.65
CA GLY A 211 -3.73 -1.79 4.08
C GLY A 211 -4.89 -0.97 4.61
N MET A 212 -4.85 0.34 4.45
CA MET A 212 -5.90 1.26 4.86
C MET A 212 -5.73 2.63 4.17
N GLY A 213 -6.85 3.25 3.81
CA GLY A 213 -6.94 4.64 3.39
C GLY A 213 -8.27 5.24 3.84
N PHE A 214 -8.32 6.54 4.03
CA PHE A 214 -9.53 7.21 4.52
C PHE A 214 -10.55 7.36 3.39
N GLY A 215 -11.76 6.84 3.61
CA GLY A 215 -12.89 6.95 2.70
C GLY A 215 -13.68 8.24 2.90
N GLU A 216 -14.28 8.78 1.84
CA GLU A 216 -15.16 9.96 1.91
C GLU A 216 -16.42 9.71 2.76
N ASP A 217 -16.79 8.46 2.96
CA ASP A 217 -17.90 8.00 3.80
C ASP A 217 -17.52 7.88 5.28
N GLY A 218 -16.29 8.26 5.66
CA GLY A 218 -15.78 8.16 7.02
C GLY A 218 -15.41 6.72 7.44
N THR A 219 -15.39 5.76 6.50
CA THR A 219 -14.94 4.40 6.74
C THR A 219 -13.51 4.19 6.25
N TRP A 220 -12.89 3.06 6.65
CA TRP A 220 -11.58 2.70 6.16
C TRP A 220 -11.70 1.89 4.87
N TRP A 221 -11.07 2.37 3.81
CA TRP A 221 -10.98 1.68 2.53
C TRP A 221 -9.65 0.95 2.40
N GLY A 222 -9.54 0.04 1.42
CA GLY A 222 -8.30 -0.69 1.14
C GLY A 222 -8.51 -1.90 0.22
N GLY A 223 -9.72 -2.03 -0.34
CA GLY A 223 -10.05 -3.04 -1.33
C GLY A 223 -10.98 -2.46 -2.38
N GLU A 224 -10.51 -1.48 -3.17
CA GLU A 224 -11.39 -0.63 -3.95
C GLU A 224 -11.24 -0.82 -5.46
N PHE A 225 -12.39 -0.83 -6.12
CA PHE A 225 -12.48 -0.80 -7.57
C PHE A 225 -13.13 0.51 -7.98
N MET A 226 -12.48 1.27 -8.85
CA MET A 226 -12.87 2.63 -9.23
C MET A 226 -12.91 2.77 -10.75
N LEU A 227 -13.81 3.59 -11.26
CA LEU A 227 -13.60 4.25 -12.55
C LEU A 227 -12.96 5.59 -12.26
N ALA A 228 -11.74 5.81 -12.71
CA ALA A 228 -10.93 6.96 -12.32
C ALA A 228 -10.11 7.54 -13.49
N ASP A 229 -9.95 8.85 -13.45
CA ASP A 229 -8.98 9.63 -14.24
C ASP A 229 -8.20 10.55 -13.28
N TYR A 230 -7.50 11.57 -13.79
CA TYR A 230 -6.78 12.52 -12.92
C TYR A 230 -7.70 13.54 -12.23
N VAL A 231 -8.92 13.74 -12.70
CA VAL A 231 -9.82 14.77 -12.15
C VAL A 231 -10.72 14.21 -11.07
N GLY A 232 -11.23 12.99 -11.29
CA GLY A 232 -12.21 12.38 -10.42
C GLY A 232 -12.20 10.86 -10.44
N TYR A 233 -13.06 10.30 -9.61
CA TYR A 233 -13.27 8.86 -9.55
C TYR A 233 -14.71 8.54 -9.13
N ARG A 234 -15.12 7.32 -9.42
CA ARG A 234 -16.37 6.74 -8.91
C ARG A 234 -16.08 5.33 -8.39
N ARG A 235 -16.38 5.06 -7.15
CA ARG A 235 -16.31 3.72 -6.53
C ARG A 235 -17.32 2.81 -7.21
N VAL A 236 -16.87 1.69 -7.78
CA VAL A 236 -17.70 0.76 -8.56
C VAL A 236 -17.64 -0.68 -8.07
N GLY A 237 -16.82 -0.94 -7.07
CA GLY A 237 -16.70 -2.24 -6.39
C GLY A 237 -15.85 -2.12 -5.15
N THR A 238 -15.98 -3.09 -4.23
CA THR A 238 -15.25 -3.10 -2.96
C THR A 238 -15.10 -4.52 -2.41
N PHE A 239 -14.44 -4.66 -1.27
CA PHE A 239 -14.50 -5.85 -0.42
C PHE A 239 -15.58 -5.69 0.65
N LYS A 240 -16.09 -6.81 1.18
CA LYS A 240 -17.03 -6.77 2.31
C LYS A 240 -16.39 -6.02 3.49
N PRO A 241 -17.01 -4.94 3.97
CA PRO A 241 -16.48 -4.25 5.16
C PRO A 241 -16.57 -5.14 6.40
N VAL A 242 -15.49 -5.18 7.17
CA VAL A 242 -15.39 -5.87 8.46
C VAL A 242 -14.82 -4.89 9.49
N ALA A 243 -15.21 -5.03 10.75
CA ALA A 243 -14.76 -4.12 11.80
C ALA A 243 -13.24 -4.26 12.05
N LEU A 244 -12.53 -3.13 12.09
CA LEU A 244 -11.13 -3.04 12.48
C LEU A 244 -11.04 -2.95 14.01
N LEU A 245 -10.98 -4.10 14.67
CA LEU A 245 -11.06 -4.22 16.13
C LEU A 245 -9.85 -3.64 16.86
N GLY A 246 -10.02 -2.46 17.44
CA GLY A 246 -8.97 -1.76 18.17
C GLY A 246 -8.12 -0.81 17.30
N GLY A 247 -8.57 -0.50 16.07
CA GLY A 247 -7.82 0.38 15.16
C GLY A 247 -6.43 -0.18 14.87
N GLU A 248 -5.38 0.58 15.18
CA GLU A 248 -3.98 0.17 14.97
C GLU A 248 -3.59 -1.13 15.68
N ALA A 249 -4.25 -1.49 16.79
CA ALA A 249 -4.00 -2.76 17.45
C ALA A 249 -4.29 -3.96 16.53
N ALA A 250 -5.24 -3.85 15.61
CA ALA A 250 -5.53 -4.89 14.64
C ALA A 250 -4.42 -5.09 13.59
N ILE A 251 -3.54 -4.10 13.39
CA ILE A 251 -2.35 -4.22 12.53
C ILE A 251 -1.26 -5.00 13.25
N ARG A 252 -1.04 -4.68 14.52
CA ARG A 252 0.00 -5.32 15.36
C ARG A 252 -0.39 -6.69 15.89
N GLU A 253 -1.69 -6.95 16.03
CA GLU A 253 -2.26 -8.20 16.55
C GLU A 253 -3.21 -8.80 15.50
N PRO A 254 -2.70 -9.48 14.45
CA PRO A 254 -3.48 -9.92 13.28
C PRO A 254 -4.67 -10.82 13.62
N TRP A 255 -4.61 -11.56 14.71
CA TRP A 255 -5.72 -12.40 15.22
C TRP A 255 -7.02 -11.61 15.46
N ARG A 256 -6.93 -10.29 15.72
CA ARG A 256 -8.11 -9.42 15.87
C ARG A 256 -8.92 -9.33 14.58
N ASN A 257 -8.23 -9.29 13.44
CA ASN A 257 -8.88 -9.32 12.13
C ASN A 257 -9.53 -10.68 11.87
N THR A 258 -8.85 -11.80 12.25
CA THR A 258 -9.44 -13.13 12.15
C THR A 258 -10.72 -13.24 12.99
N TYR A 259 -10.69 -12.75 14.24
CA TYR A 259 -11.86 -12.73 15.11
C TYR A 259 -13.01 -11.90 14.52
N ALA A 260 -12.71 -10.68 14.04
CA ALA A 260 -13.69 -9.81 13.42
C ALA A 260 -14.35 -10.46 12.19
N HIS A 261 -13.55 -11.11 11.33
CA HIS A 261 -14.07 -11.85 10.19
C HIS A 261 -14.95 -13.02 10.60
N ILE A 262 -14.55 -13.84 11.55
CA ILE A 262 -15.36 -14.97 12.05
C ILE A 262 -16.73 -14.46 12.55
N VAL A 263 -16.72 -13.42 13.39
CA VAL A 263 -17.97 -12.85 13.94
C VAL A 263 -18.84 -12.28 12.82
N ALA A 264 -18.26 -11.54 11.88
CA ALA A 264 -18.99 -10.91 10.77
C ALA A 264 -19.52 -11.92 9.75
N GLN A 265 -18.86 -13.07 9.57
CA GLN A 265 -19.22 -14.05 8.54
C GLN A 265 -20.19 -15.11 9.04
N MET A 266 -20.00 -15.65 10.24
CA MET A 266 -20.81 -16.76 10.74
C MET A 266 -21.26 -16.58 12.19
N GLY A 267 -20.70 -15.62 12.93
CA GLY A 267 -20.93 -15.45 14.37
C GLY A 267 -20.11 -16.43 15.22
N TRP A 268 -19.75 -15.97 16.43
CA TRP A 268 -18.94 -16.78 17.34
C TRP A 268 -19.58 -18.12 17.75
N ALA A 269 -20.88 -18.13 18.01
CA ALA A 269 -21.58 -19.34 18.42
C ALA A 269 -21.52 -20.47 17.38
N ALA A 270 -21.71 -20.11 16.08
CA ALA A 270 -21.60 -21.09 15.00
C ALA A 270 -20.16 -21.56 14.81
N PHE A 271 -19.17 -20.65 14.94
CA PHE A 271 -17.76 -21.01 14.89
C PHE A 271 -17.39 -21.98 16.03
N ALA A 272 -17.78 -21.68 17.27
CA ALA A 272 -17.56 -22.54 18.42
C ALA A 272 -18.19 -23.93 18.27
N MET A 273 -19.41 -23.98 17.72
CA MET A 273 -20.12 -25.26 17.52
C MET A 273 -19.45 -26.15 16.47
N ASN A 274 -18.96 -25.56 15.39
CA ASN A 274 -18.47 -26.34 14.24
C ASN A 274 -16.95 -26.55 14.22
N TYR A 275 -16.16 -25.73 14.96
CA TYR A 275 -14.72 -25.66 14.85
C TYR A 275 -13.98 -25.65 16.19
N ALA A 276 -14.62 -26.15 17.28
CA ALA A 276 -14.03 -26.17 18.62
C ALA A 276 -12.73 -27.02 18.75
N GLU A 277 -12.51 -27.96 17.85
CA GLU A 277 -11.32 -28.79 17.78
C GLU A 277 -10.08 -28.08 17.22
N LEU A 278 -10.27 -26.96 16.49
CA LEU A 278 -9.16 -26.22 15.90
C LEU A 278 -8.29 -25.55 16.97
N ASP A 279 -6.98 -25.55 16.75
CA ASP A 279 -6.04 -24.75 17.54
C ASP A 279 -6.39 -23.26 17.50
N LEU A 280 -6.84 -22.78 16.35
CA LEU A 280 -7.33 -21.40 16.16
C LEU A 280 -8.48 -21.08 17.15
N PHE A 281 -9.45 -22.00 17.32
CA PHE A 281 -10.53 -21.80 18.29
C PHE A 281 -9.98 -21.67 19.70
N ARG A 282 -9.12 -22.60 20.13
CA ARG A 282 -8.53 -22.60 21.48
C ARG A 282 -7.72 -21.33 21.74
N PHE A 283 -7.03 -20.82 20.72
CA PHE A 283 -6.30 -19.56 20.79
C PHE A 283 -7.25 -18.37 20.97
N LEU A 284 -8.27 -18.25 20.12
CA LEU A 284 -9.23 -17.14 20.15
C LEU A 284 -10.12 -17.17 21.41
N ASP A 285 -10.45 -18.35 21.92
CA ASP A 285 -11.27 -18.50 23.13
C ASP A 285 -10.58 -17.96 24.40
N ARG A 286 -9.25 -17.94 24.43
CA ARG A 286 -8.44 -17.38 25.52
C ARG A 286 -8.32 -15.84 25.46
N GLN A 287 -8.72 -15.23 24.33
CA GLN A 287 -8.63 -13.79 24.17
C GLN A 287 -9.76 -13.07 24.93
N PRO A 288 -9.66 -11.76 25.20
CA PRO A 288 -10.66 -11.00 25.94
C PRO A 288 -11.94 -10.75 25.10
N ARG A 289 -12.62 -11.82 24.69
CA ARG A 289 -13.76 -11.77 23.75
C ARG A 289 -14.91 -10.88 24.24
N ALA A 290 -15.22 -10.93 25.53
CA ALA A 290 -16.30 -10.09 26.09
C ALA A 290 -16.04 -8.59 25.84
N LEU A 291 -14.76 -8.16 25.90
CA LEU A 291 -14.36 -6.80 25.55
C LEU A 291 -14.54 -6.55 24.05
N LEU A 292 -14.06 -7.47 23.21
CA LEU A 292 -14.15 -7.34 21.74
C LEU A 292 -15.61 -7.32 21.26
N ASP A 293 -16.46 -8.19 21.82
CA ASP A 293 -17.90 -8.20 21.53
C ASP A 293 -18.57 -6.90 21.97
N GLY A 294 -18.16 -6.34 23.11
CA GLY A 294 -18.58 -5.02 23.58
C GLY A 294 -18.18 -3.92 22.61
N MET A 295 -16.93 -3.96 22.10
CA MET A 295 -16.44 -2.99 21.10
C MET A 295 -17.24 -3.08 19.80
N LEU A 296 -17.50 -4.29 19.29
CA LEU A 296 -18.34 -4.50 18.10
C LEU A 296 -19.76 -3.99 18.29
N LYS A 297 -20.39 -4.37 19.42
CA LYS A 297 -21.77 -3.97 19.75
C LYS A 297 -21.96 -2.48 19.85
N HIS A 298 -21.02 -1.79 20.48
CA HIS A 298 -21.09 -0.36 20.75
C HIS A 298 -20.31 0.50 19.74
N ARG A 299 -19.69 -0.14 18.72
CA ARG A 299 -18.84 0.51 17.70
C ARG A 299 -17.71 1.36 18.28
N VAL A 300 -17.12 0.92 19.39
CA VAL A 300 -16.01 1.61 20.06
C VAL A 300 -14.70 1.15 19.45
N ASN A 301 -13.92 2.10 18.88
CA ASN A 301 -12.62 1.83 18.24
C ASN A 301 -12.62 0.59 17.33
N SER A 302 -13.70 0.46 16.56
CA SER A 302 -13.92 -0.67 15.64
C SER A 302 -14.63 -0.20 14.35
N PRO A 303 -14.04 0.78 13.65
CA PRO A 303 -14.62 1.28 12.41
C PRO A 303 -14.68 0.18 11.34
N PRO A 304 -15.67 0.21 10.43
CA PRO A 304 -15.71 -0.71 9.30
C PRO A 304 -14.54 -0.46 8.34
N ALA A 305 -13.94 -1.54 7.85
CA ALA A 305 -12.84 -1.50 6.89
C ALA A 305 -13.06 -2.49 5.75
N SER A 306 -12.98 -2.02 4.50
CA SER A 306 -13.01 -2.86 3.29
C SER A 306 -11.61 -3.30 2.83
N SER A 307 -10.67 -3.38 3.76
CA SER A 307 -9.25 -3.58 3.51
C SER A 307 -8.91 -4.99 3.02
N CYS A 308 -8.28 -5.05 1.85
CA CYS A 308 -7.67 -6.28 1.33
C CYS A 308 -6.45 -6.69 2.18
N GLY A 309 -5.64 -5.74 2.67
CA GLY A 309 -4.51 -6.01 3.56
C GLY A 309 -4.95 -6.66 4.88
N ARG A 310 -6.04 -6.19 5.48
CA ARG A 310 -6.60 -6.80 6.70
C ARG A 310 -7.18 -8.18 6.45
N LEU A 311 -7.72 -8.45 5.26
CA LEU A 311 -8.13 -9.80 4.88
C LEU A 311 -6.93 -10.75 4.78
N PHE A 312 -5.79 -10.28 4.23
CA PHE A 312 -4.53 -11.04 4.26
C PHE A 312 -4.08 -11.34 5.67
N ASP A 313 -4.05 -10.34 6.54
CA ASP A 313 -3.66 -10.54 7.95
C ASP A 313 -4.57 -11.55 8.67
N ALA A 314 -5.88 -11.45 8.44
CA ALA A 314 -6.84 -12.36 9.03
C ALA A 314 -6.63 -13.82 8.57
N ALA A 315 -6.45 -14.03 7.27
CA ALA A 315 -6.23 -15.35 6.70
C ALA A 315 -4.87 -15.93 7.12
N ALA A 316 -3.81 -15.11 7.10
CA ALA A 316 -2.48 -15.48 7.55
C ALA A 316 -2.46 -15.89 9.02
N ALA A 317 -3.09 -15.11 9.90
CA ALA A 317 -3.20 -15.43 11.32
C ALA A 317 -4.00 -16.71 11.57
N ALA A 318 -5.06 -16.96 10.81
CA ALA A 318 -5.81 -18.22 10.89
C ALA A 318 -4.93 -19.43 10.53
N MET A 319 -4.06 -19.30 9.54
CA MET A 319 -3.11 -20.34 9.12
C MET A 319 -1.89 -20.47 10.07
N GLY A 320 -1.71 -19.53 11.02
CA GLY A 320 -0.61 -19.53 12.00
C GLY A 320 0.56 -18.59 11.69
N PHE A 321 0.50 -17.81 10.59
CA PHE A 321 1.53 -16.82 10.25
C PHE A 321 1.32 -15.53 11.05
N ALA A 322 2.34 -15.07 11.77
CA ALA A 322 2.32 -13.86 12.61
C ALA A 322 1.02 -13.68 13.43
N ARG A 323 0.43 -14.80 13.93
CA ARG A 323 -0.92 -14.83 14.54
C ARG A 323 -1.06 -13.84 15.69
N GLU A 324 -0.16 -13.93 16.69
CA GLU A 324 -0.28 -13.17 17.94
C GLU A 324 0.16 -11.72 17.77
N HIS A 325 1.29 -11.54 17.12
CA HIS A 325 1.91 -10.24 16.97
C HIS A 325 2.67 -10.14 15.64
N ALA A 326 2.50 -9.03 14.95
CA ALA A 326 3.29 -8.67 13.78
C ALA A 326 4.35 -7.64 14.16
N SER A 327 5.60 -7.92 13.86
CA SER A 327 6.74 -7.02 14.12
C SER A 327 6.83 -5.87 13.12
N TYR A 328 6.19 -6.01 11.96
CA TYR A 328 6.10 -4.98 10.92
C TYR A 328 4.81 -5.16 10.10
N GLU A 329 4.38 -4.10 9.44
CA GLU A 329 3.16 -4.09 8.64
C GLU A 329 3.20 -5.15 7.52
N GLY A 330 2.16 -6.00 7.44
CA GLY A 330 2.02 -7.03 6.42
C GLY A 330 2.87 -8.27 6.62
N GLN A 331 3.51 -8.47 7.79
CA GLN A 331 4.36 -9.65 8.07
C GLN A 331 3.64 -10.95 7.75
N GLY A 332 2.41 -11.14 8.21
CA GLY A 332 1.65 -12.36 7.94
C GLY A 332 1.43 -12.62 6.45
N ALA A 333 1.18 -11.56 5.68
CA ALA A 333 1.03 -11.66 4.22
C ALA A 333 2.35 -12.05 3.52
N VAL A 334 3.49 -11.51 3.99
CA VAL A 334 4.83 -11.83 3.47
C VAL A 334 5.20 -13.27 3.77
N GLU A 335 4.99 -13.73 5.01
CA GLU A 335 5.24 -15.12 5.41
C GLU A 335 4.34 -16.10 4.66
N MET A 336 3.06 -15.76 4.51
CA MET A 336 2.11 -16.57 3.74
C MET A 336 2.48 -16.63 2.25
N GLU A 337 2.94 -15.53 1.63
CA GLU A 337 3.45 -15.54 0.25
C GLU A 337 4.66 -16.46 0.11
N ALA A 338 5.60 -16.38 1.06
CA ALA A 338 6.82 -17.20 1.05
C ALA A 338 6.55 -18.70 1.22
N ALA A 339 5.46 -19.05 1.92
CA ALA A 339 5.09 -20.43 2.19
C ALA A 339 4.30 -21.10 1.05
N VAL A 340 3.88 -20.35 0.02
CA VAL A 340 2.99 -20.87 -1.04
C VAL A 340 3.55 -22.11 -1.71
N ASP A 341 2.73 -23.17 -1.75
CA ASP A 341 3.00 -24.36 -2.54
C ASP A 341 2.82 -24.07 -4.04
N LEU A 342 3.92 -24.10 -4.80
CA LEU A 342 3.94 -23.74 -6.22
C LEU A 342 3.25 -24.78 -7.11
N GLU A 343 3.21 -26.04 -6.73
CA GLU A 343 2.51 -27.10 -7.49
C GLU A 343 1.00 -26.86 -7.39
N CYS A 344 0.49 -26.66 -6.18
CA CYS A 344 -0.90 -26.30 -5.95
C CYS A 344 -1.27 -24.96 -6.62
N LEU A 345 -0.37 -23.96 -6.54
CA LEU A 345 -0.59 -22.65 -7.16
C LEU A 345 -0.78 -22.73 -8.68
N ASN A 346 0.00 -23.57 -9.37
CA ASN A 346 0.03 -23.69 -10.81
C ASN A 346 -0.86 -24.82 -11.36
N SER A 347 -1.59 -25.54 -10.50
CA SER A 347 -2.53 -26.57 -10.91
C SER A 347 -3.64 -26.01 -11.80
N GLU A 348 -4.09 -26.77 -12.78
CA GLU A 348 -5.26 -26.45 -13.62
C GLU A 348 -6.60 -26.75 -12.92
N ASP A 349 -6.59 -27.46 -11.78
CA ASP A 349 -7.80 -27.80 -11.04
C ASP A 349 -8.34 -26.58 -10.29
N ASP A 350 -9.45 -26.01 -10.79
CA ASP A 350 -10.13 -24.86 -10.19
C ASP A 350 -10.67 -25.13 -8.78
N ARG A 351 -10.90 -26.40 -8.41
CA ARG A 351 -11.30 -26.78 -7.04
C ARG A 351 -10.22 -26.48 -6.00
N LEU A 352 -8.98 -26.28 -6.44
CA LEU A 352 -7.87 -25.85 -5.60
C LEU A 352 -7.81 -24.32 -5.41
N SER A 353 -8.94 -23.63 -5.49
CA SER A 353 -9.05 -22.21 -5.18
C SER A 353 -10.17 -21.97 -4.17
N TYR A 354 -9.91 -21.11 -3.18
CA TYR A 354 -10.98 -20.73 -2.25
C TYR A 354 -12.04 -19.86 -2.93
N PRO A 355 -13.33 -20.09 -2.65
CA PRO A 355 -14.40 -19.33 -3.29
C PRO A 355 -14.56 -17.93 -2.68
N PHE A 356 -14.67 -16.94 -3.56
CA PHE A 356 -15.00 -15.56 -3.24
C PHE A 356 -16.15 -15.10 -4.15
N PRO A 357 -17.41 -15.28 -3.78
CA PRO A 357 -18.55 -14.78 -4.54
C PRO A 357 -18.57 -13.24 -4.58
N ILE A 358 -19.28 -12.68 -5.58
CA ILE A 358 -19.39 -11.24 -5.81
C ILE A 358 -20.89 -10.85 -5.78
N PRO A 359 -21.51 -10.78 -4.61
CA PRO A 359 -22.86 -10.25 -4.47
C PRO A 359 -22.88 -8.72 -4.54
N ARG A 360 -24.05 -8.11 -4.38
CA ARG A 360 -24.25 -6.66 -4.33
C ARG A 360 -24.82 -6.23 -2.99
N MET A 361 -24.33 -5.09 -2.48
CA MET A 361 -24.84 -4.41 -1.30
C MET A 361 -25.15 -2.96 -1.68
N ALA A 362 -26.40 -2.53 -1.52
CA ALA A 362 -26.85 -1.20 -1.95
C ALA A 362 -26.47 -0.86 -3.42
N GLY A 363 -26.51 -1.86 -4.30
CA GLY A 363 -26.15 -1.72 -5.72
C GLY A 363 -24.65 -1.86 -6.03
N LEU A 364 -23.77 -1.75 -5.04
CA LEU A 364 -22.33 -1.89 -5.20
C LEU A 364 -21.91 -3.37 -5.13
N PRO A 365 -21.22 -3.94 -6.14
CA PRO A 365 -20.67 -5.29 -6.05
C PRO A 365 -19.53 -5.34 -5.04
N TYR A 366 -19.41 -6.42 -4.29
CA TYR A 366 -18.34 -6.61 -3.34
C TYR A 366 -17.81 -8.06 -3.32
N ILE A 367 -16.53 -8.23 -3.00
CA ILE A 367 -15.91 -9.54 -2.81
C ILE A 367 -16.29 -10.04 -1.42
N GLU A 368 -16.99 -11.19 -1.36
CA GLU A 368 -17.49 -11.81 -0.13
C GLU A 368 -16.55 -12.95 0.30
N PRO A 369 -15.89 -12.88 1.47
CA PRO A 369 -14.96 -13.91 1.93
C PRO A 369 -15.59 -15.09 2.66
N LEU A 370 -16.93 -15.15 2.84
CA LEU A 370 -17.58 -16.24 3.61
C LEU A 370 -17.22 -17.64 3.09
N GLY A 371 -17.26 -17.82 1.77
CA GLY A 371 -16.92 -19.09 1.15
C GLY A 371 -15.45 -19.49 1.36
N MET A 372 -14.54 -18.52 1.29
CA MET A 372 -13.13 -18.70 1.62
C MET A 372 -12.94 -19.18 3.05
N TRP A 373 -13.62 -18.53 4.02
CA TRP A 373 -13.51 -18.90 5.43
C TRP A 373 -13.99 -20.33 5.68
N ALA A 374 -15.12 -20.73 5.11
CA ALA A 374 -15.65 -22.09 5.25
C ALA A 374 -14.66 -23.14 4.68
N ALA A 375 -14.06 -22.86 3.53
CA ALA A 375 -13.08 -23.74 2.90
C ALA A 375 -11.76 -23.80 3.69
N LEU A 376 -11.27 -22.66 4.18
CA LEU A 376 -10.07 -22.57 5.01
C LEU A 376 -10.23 -23.37 6.33
N PHE A 377 -11.37 -23.24 7.01
CA PHE A 377 -11.64 -24.00 8.22
C PHE A 377 -11.73 -25.50 7.94
N GLY A 378 -12.31 -25.91 6.80
CA GLY A 378 -12.27 -27.30 6.36
C GLY A 378 -10.85 -27.82 6.16
N ASP A 379 -9.97 -27.03 5.53
CA ASP A 379 -8.56 -27.37 5.37
C ASP A 379 -7.82 -27.46 6.71
N LEU A 380 -8.13 -26.58 7.67
CA LEU A 380 -7.56 -26.64 9.02
C LEU A 380 -7.97 -27.91 9.78
N ILE A 381 -9.24 -28.34 9.64
CA ILE A 381 -9.71 -29.63 10.21
C ILE A 381 -8.96 -30.82 9.59
N LEU A 382 -8.75 -30.76 8.28
CA LEU A 382 -8.03 -31.81 7.55
C LEU A 382 -6.51 -31.76 7.71
N HIS A 383 -6.00 -30.81 8.51
CA HIS A 383 -4.57 -30.57 8.69
C HIS A 383 -3.82 -30.35 7.36
N THR A 384 -4.48 -29.69 6.39
CA THR A 384 -3.86 -29.35 5.11
C THR A 384 -2.64 -28.48 5.35
N PRO A 385 -1.50 -28.77 4.68
CA PRO A 385 -0.28 -27.95 4.82
C PRO A 385 -0.52 -26.47 4.54
N ALA A 386 0.07 -25.59 5.36
CA ALA A 386 -0.11 -24.14 5.26
C ALA A 386 0.22 -23.58 3.87
N GLY A 387 1.23 -24.15 3.18
CA GLY A 387 1.60 -23.77 1.82
C GLY A 387 0.50 -24.03 0.79
N ILE A 388 -0.24 -25.13 0.93
CA ILE A 388 -1.39 -25.45 0.07
C ILE A 388 -2.55 -24.48 0.36
N MET A 389 -2.85 -24.22 1.64
CA MET A 389 -3.87 -23.24 2.03
C MET A 389 -3.53 -21.84 1.50
N ALA A 390 -2.27 -21.43 1.60
CA ALA A 390 -1.77 -20.17 1.05
C ALA A 390 -1.94 -20.11 -0.48
N ALA A 391 -1.62 -21.19 -1.20
CA ALA A 391 -1.83 -21.28 -2.64
C ALA A 391 -3.31 -21.15 -3.01
N ARG A 392 -4.20 -21.87 -2.33
CA ARG A 392 -5.66 -21.82 -2.54
C ARG A 392 -6.23 -20.41 -2.30
N PHE A 393 -5.73 -19.72 -1.26
CA PHE A 393 -6.11 -18.35 -0.95
C PHE A 393 -5.72 -17.39 -2.09
N HIS A 394 -4.43 -17.39 -2.50
CA HIS A 394 -3.96 -16.51 -3.57
C HIS A 394 -4.66 -16.78 -4.90
N ARG A 395 -4.93 -18.04 -5.24
CA ARG A 395 -5.72 -18.41 -6.43
C ARG A 395 -7.13 -17.85 -6.36
N GLY A 396 -7.82 -18.11 -5.27
CA GLY A 396 -9.21 -17.69 -5.08
C GLY A 396 -9.37 -16.17 -5.13
N LEU A 397 -8.50 -15.46 -4.41
CA LEU A 397 -8.52 -14.00 -4.37
C LEU A 397 -8.18 -13.39 -5.73
N SER A 398 -7.12 -13.85 -6.41
CA SER A 398 -6.77 -13.36 -7.74
C SER A 398 -7.89 -13.57 -8.76
N ASN A 399 -8.53 -14.75 -8.76
CA ASN A 399 -9.68 -15.03 -9.62
C ASN A 399 -10.88 -14.12 -9.31
N ALA A 400 -11.13 -13.80 -8.03
CA ALA A 400 -12.21 -12.89 -7.65
C ALA A 400 -11.95 -11.46 -8.11
N ILE A 401 -10.71 -10.96 -7.97
CA ILE A 401 -10.32 -9.62 -8.46
C ILE A 401 -10.53 -9.52 -9.98
N VAL A 402 -10.09 -10.52 -10.73
CA VAL A 402 -10.25 -10.55 -12.20
C VAL A 402 -11.74 -10.56 -12.58
N ARG A 403 -12.57 -11.41 -11.93
CA ARG A 403 -14.02 -11.44 -12.18
C ARG A 403 -14.72 -10.14 -11.79
N MET A 404 -14.27 -9.46 -10.73
CA MET A 404 -14.79 -8.15 -10.36
C MET A 404 -14.53 -7.12 -11.47
N VAL A 405 -13.32 -7.09 -12.02
CA VAL A 405 -12.97 -6.21 -13.15
C VAL A 405 -13.83 -6.52 -14.38
N GLU A 406 -14.02 -7.80 -14.73
CA GLU A 406 -14.93 -8.21 -15.82
C GLU A 406 -16.36 -7.73 -15.58
N THR A 407 -16.86 -7.89 -14.35
CA THR A 407 -18.20 -7.44 -13.96
C THR A 407 -18.35 -5.93 -14.12
N ILE A 408 -17.34 -5.16 -13.70
CA ILE A 408 -17.32 -3.70 -13.83
C ILE A 408 -17.27 -3.29 -15.31
N ALA A 409 -16.40 -3.89 -16.10
CA ALA A 409 -16.26 -3.59 -17.51
C ALA A 409 -17.56 -3.84 -18.28
N ALA A 410 -18.25 -4.95 -17.98
CA ALA A 410 -19.55 -5.27 -18.60
C ALA A 410 -20.66 -4.26 -18.26
N HIS A 411 -20.61 -3.63 -17.07
CA HIS A 411 -21.62 -2.67 -16.63
C HIS A 411 -21.28 -1.21 -16.99
N ALA A 412 -20.01 -0.92 -17.18
CA ALA A 412 -19.56 0.46 -17.43
C ALA A 412 -19.87 0.94 -18.85
N ALA A 413 -20.43 0.06 -19.73
CA ALA A 413 -20.62 0.36 -21.15
C ALA A 413 -19.41 1.12 -21.70
N ILE A 414 -18.22 0.54 -21.56
CA ILE A 414 -16.99 1.14 -22.10
C ILE A 414 -17.14 1.04 -23.61
N ASP A 415 -17.79 2.06 -24.18
CA ASP A 415 -18.05 2.17 -25.59
C ASP A 415 -16.73 2.36 -26.36
N GLY A 416 -16.47 1.47 -27.28
CA GLY A 416 -15.46 1.65 -28.30
C GLY A 416 -14.54 0.46 -28.53
N GLU A 417 -13.88 0.47 -29.67
CA GLU A 417 -12.91 -0.53 -30.14
C GLU A 417 -11.60 -0.60 -29.33
N ARG A 418 -11.43 0.26 -28.32
CA ARG A 418 -10.24 0.24 -27.45
C ARG A 418 -10.36 -0.76 -26.32
N LEU A 419 -9.30 -1.51 -26.11
CA LEU A 419 -9.16 -2.38 -24.94
C LEU A 419 -9.35 -1.55 -23.67
N PRO A 420 -10.21 -1.96 -22.73
CA PRO A 420 -10.38 -1.26 -21.47
C PRO A 420 -9.07 -1.35 -20.66
N ARG A 421 -8.64 -0.21 -20.11
CA ARG A 421 -7.43 -0.11 -19.29
C ARG A 421 -7.75 -0.44 -17.84
N VAL A 422 -6.83 -1.19 -17.21
CA VAL A 422 -6.91 -1.50 -15.78
C VAL A 422 -5.61 -1.05 -15.10
N ALA A 423 -5.70 -0.17 -14.13
CA ALA A 423 -4.57 0.27 -13.32
C ALA A 423 -4.53 -0.51 -12.00
N LEU A 424 -3.40 -1.16 -11.70
CA LEU A 424 -3.17 -1.90 -10.47
C LEU A 424 -2.25 -1.09 -9.55
N SER A 425 -2.72 -0.72 -8.36
CA SER A 425 -1.97 0.05 -7.36
C SER A 425 -2.39 -0.29 -5.92
N GLY A 426 -1.65 0.22 -4.93
CA GLY A 426 -1.82 -0.08 -3.51
C GLY A 426 -0.81 -1.10 -3.00
N GLY A 427 -0.51 -1.02 -1.70
CA GLY A 427 0.56 -1.78 -1.04
C GLY A 427 0.40 -3.30 -1.12
N VAL A 428 -0.81 -3.83 -1.27
CA VAL A 428 -1.07 -5.27 -1.39
C VAL A 428 -0.49 -5.84 -2.68
N PHE A 429 -0.33 -5.06 -3.74
CA PHE A 429 0.32 -5.50 -4.98
C PHE A 429 1.85 -5.65 -4.89
N GLN A 430 2.45 -5.40 -3.72
CA GLN A 430 3.80 -5.86 -3.42
C GLN A 430 3.88 -7.39 -3.30
N ASN A 431 2.75 -8.07 -3.01
CA ASN A 431 2.65 -9.52 -3.06
C ASN A 431 2.79 -9.99 -4.53
N ARG A 432 3.93 -10.62 -4.83
CA ARG A 432 4.29 -11.05 -6.19
C ARG A 432 3.28 -12.02 -6.78
N ILE A 433 2.86 -13.00 -5.98
CA ILE A 433 1.96 -14.06 -6.45
C ILE A 433 0.59 -13.47 -6.83
N LEU A 434 0.02 -12.64 -5.96
CA LEU A 434 -1.24 -11.96 -6.26
C LEU A 434 -1.11 -11.09 -7.51
N PHE A 435 -0.06 -10.26 -7.56
CA PHE A 435 0.17 -9.35 -8.67
C PHE A 435 0.32 -10.09 -10.01
N GLU A 436 1.20 -11.10 -10.08
CA GLU A 436 1.46 -11.85 -11.32
C GLU A 436 0.20 -12.56 -11.81
N ARG A 437 -0.58 -13.16 -10.91
CA ARG A 437 -1.82 -13.86 -11.26
C ARG A 437 -2.93 -12.91 -11.71
N VAL A 438 -3.15 -11.80 -10.99
CA VAL A 438 -4.15 -10.79 -11.39
C VAL A 438 -3.80 -10.19 -12.74
N ARG A 439 -2.55 -9.78 -12.92
CA ARG A 439 -2.06 -9.23 -14.19
C ARG A 439 -2.27 -10.21 -15.34
N ALA A 440 -1.76 -11.44 -15.21
CA ALA A 440 -1.90 -12.46 -16.26
C ALA A 440 -3.37 -12.80 -16.56
N GLY A 441 -4.22 -12.89 -15.52
CA GLY A 441 -5.64 -13.13 -15.67
C GLY A 441 -6.37 -12.01 -16.42
N LEU A 442 -5.98 -10.75 -16.22
CA LEU A 442 -6.53 -9.59 -16.94
C LEU A 442 -6.02 -9.52 -18.39
N GLU A 443 -4.71 -9.73 -18.61
CA GLU A 443 -4.11 -9.76 -19.95
C GLU A 443 -4.72 -10.87 -20.82
N LEU A 444 -4.98 -12.06 -20.25
CA LEU A 444 -5.68 -13.17 -20.94
C LEU A 444 -7.10 -12.76 -21.40
N ARG A 445 -7.75 -11.86 -20.68
CA ARG A 445 -9.08 -11.30 -20.99
C ARG A 445 -9.01 -10.04 -21.84
N ARG A 446 -7.85 -9.76 -22.42
CA ARG A 446 -7.58 -8.62 -23.29
C ARG A 446 -7.79 -7.25 -22.64
N PHE A 447 -7.48 -7.12 -21.35
CA PHE A 447 -7.33 -5.80 -20.72
C PHE A 447 -5.91 -5.27 -20.94
N GLU A 448 -5.78 -3.96 -21.18
CA GLU A 448 -4.49 -3.26 -21.10
C GLU A 448 -4.18 -2.99 -19.63
N VAL A 449 -3.17 -3.65 -19.05
CA VAL A 449 -2.86 -3.59 -17.61
C VAL A 449 -1.73 -2.60 -17.35
N LEU A 450 -2.06 -1.50 -16.67
CA LEU A 450 -1.12 -0.48 -16.22
C LEU A 450 -0.60 -0.84 -14.83
N THR A 451 0.71 -0.75 -14.63
CA THR A 451 1.34 -1.19 -13.38
C THR A 451 2.57 -0.34 -13.06
N HIS A 452 2.90 -0.24 -11.78
CA HIS A 452 4.12 0.42 -11.31
C HIS A 452 5.40 -0.37 -11.61
N ALA A 453 6.52 0.35 -11.79
CA ALA A 453 7.87 -0.19 -11.89
C ALA A 453 8.90 0.68 -11.16
N GLU A 454 9.01 1.98 -11.50
CA GLU A 454 9.95 2.94 -10.93
C GLU A 454 9.34 3.75 -9.77
N VAL A 455 8.02 3.85 -9.72
CA VAL A 455 7.26 4.41 -8.61
C VAL A 455 6.74 3.26 -7.74
N PRO A 456 6.92 3.27 -6.42
CA PRO A 456 6.35 2.26 -5.56
C PRO A 456 4.82 2.21 -5.67
N CYS A 457 4.23 1.01 -5.73
CA CYS A 457 2.77 0.87 -5.74
C CYS A 457 2.12 1.16 -4.39
N ASN A 458 2.92 1.24 -3.31
CA ASN A 458 2.50 1.60 -1.95
C ASN A 458 2.54 3.13 -1.74
N ASP A 459 2.35 3.58 -0.48
CA ASP A 459 2.32 5.01 -0.12
C ASP A 459 3.55 5.81 -0.54
N GLY A 460 4.69 5.15 -0.77
CA GLY A 460 5.87 5.80 -1.33
C GLY A 460 5.67 6.40 -2.73
N GLY A 461 4.61 6.00 -3.45
CA GLY A 461 4.22 6.58 -4.74
C GLY A 461 3.08 7.59 -4.65
N LEU A 462 2.41 7.69 -3.50
CA LEU A 462 1.16 8.43 -3.33
C LEU A 462 1.27 9.92 -3.70
N ALA A 463 2.38 10.56 -3.30
CA ALA A 463 2.61 11.98 -3.54
C ALA A 463 2.59 12.35 -5.03
N LEU A 464 3.01 11.45 -5.93
CA LEU A 464 2.92 11.67 -7.37
C LEU A 464 1.45 11.78 -7.82
N GLY A 465 0.61 10.86 -7.37
CA GLY A 465 -0.82 10.88 -7.70
C GLY A 465 -1.52 12.12 -7.16
N GLN A 466 -1.24 12.48 -5.91
CA GLN A 466 -1.76 13.72 -5.29
C GLN A 466 -1.40 14.96 -6.13
N ALA A 467 -0.14 15.05 -6.55
CA ALA A 467 0.34 16.18 -7.34
C ALA A 467 -0.35 16.27 -8.70
N LEU A 468 -0.54 15.14 -9.40
CA LEU A 468 -1.17 15.12 -10.72
C LEU A 468 -2.69 15.36 -10.65
N ILE A 469 -3.37 14.86 -9.62
CA ILE A 469 -4.79 15.18 -9.35
C ILE A 469 -4.93 16.69 -9.14
N ALA A 470 -4.09 17.29 -8.30
CA ALA A 470 -4.13 18.72 -8.04
C ALA A 470 -3.86 19.54 -9.32
N ALA A 471 -2.84 19.16 -10.09
CA ALA A 471 -2.52 19.82 -11.36
C ALA A 471 -3.68 19.73 -12.35
N ALA A 472 -4.30 18.55 -12.50
CA ALA A 472 -5.41 18.35 -13.42
C ALA A 472 -6.64 19.18 -13.05
N ARG A 473 -7.00 19.20 -11.75
CA ARG A 473 -8.15 19.97 -11.23
C ARG A 473 -7.95 21.48 -11.43
N LEU A 474 -6.75 21.99 -11.17
CA LEU A 474 -6.43 23.40 -11.34
C LEU A 474 -6.42 23.84 -12.81
N GLN A 475 -5.94 22.99 -13.72
CA GLN A 475 -5.99 23.26 -15.16
C GLN A 475 -7.42 23.25 -15.73
N GLY A 476 -8.32 22.39 -15.17
CA GLY A 476 -9.73 22.34 -15.57
C GLY A 476 -10.57 23.50 -15.05
N SER A 477 -10.11 24.19 -14.00
CA SER A 477 -10.77 25.37 -13.42
C SER A 477 -10.33 26.69 -14.03
N ALA A 478 -9.31 26.71 -14.88
CA ALA A 478 -8.88 27.91 -15.60
C ALA A 478 -9.88 28.22 -16.73
N PRO A 479 -10.35 29.48 -16.88
CA PRO A 479 -11.14 29.86 -18.04
C PRO A 479 -10.34 29.58 -19.30
N PRO A 480 -11.00 29.19 -20.43
CA PRO A 480 -10.29 28.99 -21.70
C PRO A 480 -9.50 30.22 -22.02
N SER A 481 -8.20 30.06 -22.30
CA SER A 481 -7.36 31.14 -22.78
C SER A 481 -7.96 31.67 -24.07
N VAL A 482 -8.37 32.96 -24.06
CA VAL A 482 -8.87 33.71 -25.21
C VAL A 482 -7.76 33.89 -26.26
#